data_afd7c1910812a5406846f10cbe3edd4f
#
_entry.id   afd7c1910812a5406846f10cbe3edd4f
#
_cell.length_a   1.000
_cell.length_b   1.000
_cell.length_c   1.000
_cell.angle_alpha   90.00
_cell.angle_beta   90.00
_cell.angle_gamma   90.00
#
_symmetry.space_group_name_H-M   'P 1'
#
loop_
_entity.id
_entity.type
_entity.pdbx_description
1 polymer ?
#
loop_
_entity_poly.entity_id
_entity_poly.type
_entity_poly.pdbx_seq_one_letter_code
_entity_poly.pdbx_strand_id
1 'polypeptide(L)'
;MENLLLIFLNINETIVEKPLIIVELKLYLGIFMQLRVSTLCKHFSLVLCFLLACHTAFSEPVSQNTLAPVYKVIDDSPKLSTYPSWLYNFMRDQKGWAPLVTLSQECELSFSSKILNPDLCRAHYKLNPWNSFLSKIYVRFNFEQDIRFHRVQFEPQNDVKFRGLLGLQSTREKRPLVILRMGIHGNVDEFLAERFLAKIIFEDLGYNILVLESLTSHGYLTINDRISEGGIEEGLHTFYVLQLLRQNKIEWSKQISDIYLMGLSLAGPGVFIANYLDEQVKYNGEHKKQIKSIELFCPLVNFEQTFNQHALAGRFQTFMDFWNYRRFAAIRLKHPELGQIQWWKSLFDFKPRFMPAVLAWLNTAEPKPILKLETFKKQFPDLELPREFVKHIEKSQSFYELQNFWPLYKNEKTPISIYTTPHDPAVMNYLNSNLIRDKKQPGKFTKVEFTELEGLHCALAPEYQWPFLVELTKRGFARK
;
A
#
# COMPACT_ATOMS: atom_id res chain seq x y z
N MET A 1 24.84 -26.05 1.45
CA MET A 1 23.84 -24.96 1.56
C MET A 1 22.80 -25.05 0.46
N GLU A 2 23.18 -25.27 -0.80
CA GLU A 2 22.23 -25.45 -1.90
C GLU A 2 21.21 -26.58 -1.66
N ASN A 3 21.67 -27.75 -1.17
CA ASN A 3 20.78 -28.87 -0.87
C ASN A 3 19.78 -28.61 0.27
N LEU A 4 20.13 -27.75 1.23
CA LEU A 4 19.23 -27.39 2.33
C LEU A 4 18.12 -26.45 1.85
N LEU A 5 18.44 -25.52 0.97
CA LEU A 5 17.48 -24.59 0.37
C LEU A 5 16.51 -25.31 -0.58
N LEU A 6 17.01 -26.27 -1.36
CA LEU A 6 16.22 -27.12 -2.22
C LEU A 6 15.26 -28.03 -1.43
N ILE A 7 15.67 -28.55 -0.28
CA ILE A 7 14.81 -29.32 0.61
C ILE A 7 13.66 -28.45 1.14
N PHE A 8 13.93 -27.21 1.56
CA PHE A 8 12.88 -26.29 2.02
C PHE A 8 11.92 -25.86 0.91
N LEU A 9 12.38 -25.81 -0.33
CA LEU A 9 11.58 -25.37 -1.46
C LEU A 9 10.73 -26.48 -2.07
N ASN A 10 11.21 -27.74 -2.02
CA ASN A 10 10.50 -28.91 -2.53
C ASN A 10 9.54 -29.57 -1.52
N ILE A 11 9.58 -29.18 -0.24
CA ILE A 11 8.66 -29.73 0.78
C ILE A 11 7.19 -29.42 0.45
N ASN A 12 6.90 -28.44 -0.41
CA ASN A 12 5.53 -28.11 -0.77
C ASN A 12 4.92 -28.96 -1.91
N GLU A 13 5.74 -29.69 -2.67
CA GLU A 13 5.19 -30.50 -3.77
C GLU A 13 5.04 -31.98 -3.43
N THR A 14 5.62 -32.44 -2.30
CA THR A 14 5.68 -33.90 -1.99
C THR A 14 5.65 -34.21 -0.50
N ILE A 15 4.72 -33.63 0.27
CA ILE A 15 4.43 -34.14 1.61
C ILE A 15 3.32 -35.21 1.52
N VAL A 16 3.64 -36.30 0.85
CA VAL A 16 3.09 -37.62 1.15
C VAL A 16 4.24 -38.61 0.95
N GLU A 17 4.63 -39.25 2.05
CA GLU A 17 5.58 -40.36 2.08
C GLU A 17 7.09 -40.06 2.04
N LYS A 18 7.71 -39.75 3.21
CA LYS A 18 8.95 -40.45 3.65
C LYS A 18 9.45 -39.98 5.03
N PRO A 19 9.55 -40.84 6.04
CA PRO A 19 10.06 -40.49 7.37
C PRO A 19 11.58 -40.25 7.46
N LEU A 20 12.34 -40.53 6.37
CA LEU A 20 13.81 -40.39 6.37
C LEU A 20 14.31 -38.93 6.37
N ILE A 21 13.54 -38.00 5.83
CA ILE A 21 13.96 -36.62 5.68
C ILE A 21 14.01 -35.89 7.05
N ILE A 22 13.20 -36.33 8.01
CA ILE A 22 13.14 -35.70 9.34
C ILE A 22 14.42 -36.02 10.16
N VAL A 23 15.04 -37.15 9.96
CA VAL A 23 16.25 -37.55 10.68
C VAL A 23 17.47 -36.75 10.18
N GLU A 24 17.61 -36.56 8.89
CA GLU A 24 18.69 -35.72 8.33
C GLU A 24 18.56 -34.26 8.71
N LEU A 25 17.34 -33.74 8.76
CA LEU A 25 17.09 -32.36 9.19
C LEU A 25 17.51 -32.10 10.66
N LYS A 26 17.31 -33.07 11.54
CA LYS A 26 17.74 -33.01 12.95
C LYS A 26 19.26 -33.05 13.09
N LEU A 27 19.95 -33.79 12.25
CA LEU A 27 21.41 -33.88 12.26
C LEU A 27 22.05 -32.57 11.79
N TYR A 28 21.53 -31.98 10.73
CA TYR A 28 22.04 -30.70 10.20
C TYR A 28 21.76 -29.51 11.11
N LEU A 29 20.59 -29.49 11.77
CA LEU A 29 20.29 -28.48 12.79
C LEU A 29 21.21 -28.59 14.02
N GLY A 30 21.58 -29.80 14.43
CA GLY A 30 22.51 -30.04 15.54
C GLY A 30 23.94 -29.54 15.25
N ILE A 31 24.41 -29.69 14.02
CA ILE A 31 25.74 -29.23 13.60
C ILE A 31 25.78 -27.70 13.45
N PHE A 32 24.69 -27.07 13.03
CA PHE A 32 24.58 -25.61 12.92
C PHE A 32 24.55 -24.89 14.28
N MET A 33 24.05 -25.55 15.32
CA MET A 33 24.01 -24.98 16.68
C MET A 33 25.35 -25.00 17.40
N GLN A 34 26.35 -25.76 16.94
CA GLN A 34 27.71 -25.81 17.54
C GLN A 34 28.69 -24.79 16.96
N LEU A 35 28.40 -24.18 15.82
CA LEU A 35 29.21 -23.12 15.26
C LEU A 35 28.77 -21.79 15.87
N ARG A 36 29.64 -21.17 16.65
CA ARG A 36 29.47 -19.83 17.29
C ARG A 36 29.01 -18.77 16.28
N VAL A 37 27.69 -18.63 16.07
CA VAL A 37 27.07 -17.60 15.25
C VAL A 37 26.04 -16.86 16.10
N SER A 38 26.52 -16.11 17.09
CA SER A 38 25.65 -15.42 18.06
C SER A 38 24.89 -14.22 17.48
N THR A 39 25.28 -13.70 16.34
CA THR A 39 24.63 -12.52 15.75
C THR A 39 23.89 -12.84 14.44
N LEU A 40 24.41 -13.75 13.63
CA LEU A 40 23.76 -14.10 12.35
C LEU A 40 22.51 -14.96 12.54
N CYS A 41 22.50 -15.86 13.55
CA CYS A 41 21.33 -16.72 13.82
C CYS A 41 20.10 -15.97 14.29
N LYS A 42 20.25 -14.87 15.06
CA LYS A 42 19.11 -14.04 15.48
C LYS A 42 18.39 -13.40 14.30
N HIS A 43 19.15 -12.99 13.29
CA HIS A 43 18.57 -12.37 12.10
C HIS A 43 18.00 -13.40 11.12
N PHE A 44 18.63 -14.59 11.04
CA PHE A 44 18.18 -15.66 10.16
C PHE A 44 16.90 -16.34 10.66
N SER A 45 16.76 -16.53 11.98
CA SER A 45 15.53 -17.07 12.57
C SER A 45 14.33 -16.15 12.35
N LEU A 46 14.52 -14.84 12.40
CA LEU A 46 13.44 -13.88 12.13
C LEU A 46 13.02 -13.87 10.66
N VAL A 47 13.98 -13.94 9.76
CA VAL A 47 13.72 -14.08 8.32
C VAL A 47 13.04 -15.41 8.02
N LEU A 48 13.46 -16.51 8.67
CA LEU A 48 12.87 -17.84 8.50
C LEU A 48 11.43 -17.88 9.03
N CYS A 49 11.14 -17.27 10.17
CA CYS A 49 9.78 -17.14 10.69
C CYS A 49 8.89 -16.30 9.76
N PHE A 50 9.44 -15.24 9.16
CA PHE A 50 8.73 -14.43 8.18
C PHE A 50 8.47 -15.20 6.87
N LEU A 51 9.41 -16.06 6.46
CA LEU A 51 9.31 -16.90 5.27
C LEU A 51 8.28 -18.03 5.44
N LEU A 52 8.24 -18.64 6.62
CA LEU A 52 7.27 -19.71 6.95
C LEU A 52 5.85 -19.15 7.09
N ALA A 53 5.73 -17.87 7.48
CA ALA A 53 4.44 -17.18 7.61
C ALA A 53 3.74 -16.92 6.27
N CYS A 54 4.44 -17.03 5.15
CA CYS A 54 3.88 -16.73 3.83
C CYS A 54 3.27 -17.93 3.10
N HIS A 55 3.05 -19.07 3.75
CA HIS A 55 2.50 -20.27 3.11
C HIS A 55 0.98 -20.34 3.26
N THR A 56 0.35 -20.62 2.15
CA THR A 56 -1.02 -21.05 1.87
C THR A 56 -2.14 -20.01 1.92
N ALA A 57 -2.69 -19.70 0.77
CA ALA A 57 -4.12 -19.51 0.56
C ALA A 57 -4.44 -19.80 -0.92
N PHE A 58 -5.08 -20.91 -1.20
CA PHE A 58 -5.88 -21.09 -2.41
C PHE A 58 -7.29 -20.66 -2.08
N SER A 59 -7.83 -19.73 -2.85
CA SER A 59 -9.25 -19.35 -2.77
C SER A 59 -10.04 -20.04 -3.88
N GLU A 60 -11.18 -20.61 -3.52
CA GLU A 60 -12.13 -21.21 -4.46
C GLU A 60 -12.79 -20.15 -5.36
N PRO A 61 -13.21 -20.53 -6.60
CA PRO A 61 -13.82 -19.60 -7.53
C PRO A 61 -15.27 -19.28 -7.15
N VAL A 62 -15.59 -18.00 -7.17
CA VAL A 62 -16.95 -17.49 -6.95
C VAL A 62 -17.74 -17.54 -8.24
N SER A 63 -18.97 -18.10 -8.18
CA SER A 63 -19.91 -18.26 -9.28
C SER A 63 -20.43 -16.91 -9.80
N GLN A 64 -20.56 -16.85 -11.12
CA GLN A 64 -21.11 -15.69 -11.85
C GLN A 64 -22.63 -15.78 -11.96
N ASN A 65 -23.37 -14.68 -11.76
CA ASN A 65 -24.34 -14.12 -12.70
C ASN A 65 -25.19 -13.00 -12.11
N THR A 66 -25.36 -11.98 -12.90
CA THR A 66 -26.31 -10.88 -13.02
C THR A 66 -25.59 -9.55 -13.13
N LEU A 67 -26.12 -8.64 -13.95
CA LEU A 67 -25.60 -7.27 -14.13
C LEU A 67 -25.28 -6.68 -12.75
N ALA A 68 -24.00 -6.77 -12.40
CA ALA A 68 -23.55 -6.47 -11.05
C ALA A 68 -23.74 -4.98 -10.77
N PRO A 69 -24.20 -4.61 -9.59
CA PRO A 69 -24.19 -3.23 -9.16
C PRO A 69 -22.74 -2.72 -9.22
N VAL A 70 -22.59 -1.45 -9.59
CA VAL A 70 -21.30 -0.73 -9.69
C VAL A 70 -20.47 -0.84 -8.39
N TYR A 71 -21.14 -1.23 -7.33
CA TYR A 71 -20.64 -1.42 -5.98
C TYR A 71 -21.46 -2.51 -5.28
N LYS A 72 -20.80 -3.35 -4.53
CA LYS A 72 -21.45 -4.33 -3.64
C LYS A 72 -20.67 -4.47 -2.32
N VAL A 73 -21.41 -4.77 -1.26
CA VAL A 73 -20.82 -5.30 -0.02
C VAL A 73 -20.50 -6.77 -0.27
N ILE A 74 -19.27 -7.18 0.01
CA ILE A 74 -18.85 -8.58 -0.10
C ILE A 74 -19.18 -9.22 1.25
N ASP A 75 -19.75 -10.42 1.20
CA ASP A 75 -20.06 -11.19 2.41
C ASP A 75 -18.82 -11.35 3.31
N ASP A 76 -19.01 -11.14 4.60
CA ASP A 76 -17.96 -11.04 5.63
C ASP A 76 -17.39 -12.41 6.06
N SER A 77 -17.52 -13.44 5.27
CA SER A 77 -16.87 -14.71 5.54
C SER A 77 -15.38 -14.47 5.79
N PRO A 78 -14.83 -14.86 6.94
CA PRO A 78 -13.44 -14.63 7.25
C PRO A 78 -12.57 -15.31 6.20
N LYS A 79 -11.97 -14.52 5.31
CA LYS A 79 -11.06 -15.06 4.32
C LYS A 79 -9.76 -15.41 4.99
N LEU A 80 -9.21 -16.55 4.58
CA LEU A 80 -7.92 -17.04 5.06
C LEU A 80 -6.86 -15.96 4.85
N SER A 81 -6.29 -15.50 5.95
CA SER A 81 -5.11 -14.66 5.93
C SER A 81 -3.99 -15.40 5.18
N THR A 82 -3.19 -14.69 4.39
CA THR A 82 -1.97 -15.24 3.76
C THR A 82 -0.88 -15.55 4.79
N TYR A 83 -1.11 -15.18 6.05
CA TYR A 83 -0.26 -15.54 7.17
C TYR A 83 -0.74 -16.87 7.79
N PRO A 84 0.19 -17.68 8.36
CA PRO A 84 -0.21 -18.80 9.18
C PRO A 84 -1.19 -18.34 10.28
N SER A 85 -2.24 -19.10 10.50
CA SER A 85 -3.33 -18.73 11.43
C SER A 85 -2.82 -18.37 12.83
N TRP A 86 -1.76 -19.04 13.30
CA TRP A 86 -1.15 -18.74 14.59
C TRP A 86 -0.48 -17.35 14.62
N LEU A 87 0.21 -16.96 13.55
CA LEU A 87 0.87 -15.65 13.46
C LEU A 87 -0.18 -14.53 13.31
N TYR A 88 -1.19 -14.76 12.49
CA TYR A 88 -2.30 -13.82 12.36
C TYR A 88 -3.02 -13.61 13.70
N ASN A 89 -3.36 -14.68 14.40
CA ASN A 89 -4.00 -14.62 15.71
C ASN A 89 -3.09 -13.93 16.74
N PHE A 90 -1.80 -14.27 16.75
CA PHE A 90 -0.83 -13.60 17.61
C PHE A 90 -0.80 -12.08 17.36
N MET A 91 -0.74 -11.64 16.11
CA MET A 91 -0.73 -10.23 15.78
C MET A 91 -2.05 -9.55 16.12
N ARG A 92 -3.18 -10.21 15.84
CA ARG A 92 -4.51 -9.69 16.15
C ARG A 92 -4.74 -9.55 17.66
N ASP A 93 -4.29 -10.52 18.45
CA ASP A 93 -4.60 -10.60 19.87
C ASP A 93 -3.61 -9.82 20.75
N GLN A 94 -2.50 -9.33 20.17
CA GLN A 94 -1.55 -8.50 20.91
C GLN A 94 -2.17 -7.18 21.33
N LYS A 95 -1.99 -6.82 22.59
CA LYS A 95 -2.27 -5.46 23.06
C LYS A 95 -1.32 -4.51 22.34
N GLY A 96 -1.85 -3.52 21.62
CA GLY A 96 -1.06 -2.60 20.84
C GLY A 96 0.05 -1.92 21.63
N TRP A 97 1.20 -1.75 21.02
CA TRP A 97 2.38 -1.10 21.61
C TRP A 97 2.20 0.40 21.81
N ALA A 98 1.39 1.01 20.94
CA ALA A 98 1.19 2.45 20.90
C ALA A 98 0.73 3.10 22.21
N PRO A 99 -0.09 2.46 23.06
CA PRO A 99 -0.58 3.10 24.29
C PRO A 99 0.45 3.23 25.40
N LEU A 100 1.64 2.66 25.25
CA LEU A 100 2.60 2.57 26.36
C LEU A 100 3.53 3.79 26.46
N VAL A 101 3.45 4.72 25.51
CA VAL A 101 4.32 5.90 25.52
C VAL A 101 3.55 7.05 26.17
N THR A 102 3.95 7.40 27.37
CA THR A 102 3.45 8.60 28.07
C THR A 102 3.85 9.84 27.28
N LEU A 103 2.91 10.73 27.09
CA LEU A 103 3.17 12.03 26.47
C LEU A 103 4.18 12.81 27.32
N SER A 104 5.29 13.23 26.71
CA SER A 104 6.24 14.08 27.39
C SER A 104 5.73 15.52 27.44
N GLN A 105 6.14 16.27 28.47
CA GLN A 105 5.75 17.66 28.60
C GLN A 105 6.22 18.52 27.42
N GLU A 106 7.39 18.24 26.86
CA GLU A 106 7.92 18.94 25.69
C GLU A 106 7.07 18.68 24.44
N CYS A 107 6.62 17.42 24.24
CA CYS A 107 5.72 17.12 23.16
C CYS A 107 4.35 17.78 23.34
N GLU A 108 3.80 17.77 24.56
CA GLU A 108 2.54 18.45 24.87
C GLU A 108 2.63 19.95 24.60
N LEU A 109 3.72 20.59 24.99
CA LEU A 109 3.96 22.01 24.70
C LEU A 109 4.07 22.27 23.20
N SER A 110 4.60 21.34 22.41
CA SER A 110 4.66 21.48 20.95
C SER A 110 3.27 21.49 20.31
N PHE A 111 2.26 20.89 20.92
CA PHE A 111 0.88 20.92 20.40
C PHE A 111 0.23 22.31 20.46
N SER A 112 0.62 23.12 21.42
CA SER A 112 0.15 24.52 21.54
C SER A 112 0.85 25.43 20.52
N SER A 113 1.96 25.02 19.95
CA SER A 113 2.68 25.77 18.90
C SER A 113 2.02 25.56 17.54
N LYS A 114 2.24 26.50 16.61
CA LYS A 114 1.77 26.34 15.23
C LYS A 114 2.52 25.23 14.46
N ILE A 115 3.71 24.88 14.93
CA ILE A 115 4.59 23.90 14.30
C ILE A 115 4.81 22.75 15.28
N LEU A 116 4.36 21.53 14.92
CA LEU A 116 4.72 20.33 15.65
C LEU A 116 6.21 20.03 15.43
N ASN A 117 6.91 19.77 16.53
CA ASN A 117 8.30 19.34 16.47
C ASN A 117 8.39 17.84 16.64
N PRO A 118 8.68 17.07 15.56
CA PRO A 118 8.78 15.62 15.64
C PRO A 118 9.80 15.12 16.66
N ASP A 119 10.93 15.80 16.80
CA ASP A 119 12.01 15.38 17.69
C ASP A 119 11.62 15.40 19.17
N LEU A 120 10.81 16.37 19.58
CA LEU A 120 10.29 16.47 20.95
C LEU A 120 9.24 15.38 21.25
N CYS A 121 8.62 14.83 20.21
CA CYS A 121 7.55 13.85 20.32
C CYS A 121 8.00 12.42 20.00
N ARG A 122 9.31 12.19 19.94
CA ARG A 122 9.84 10.83 19.75
C ARG A 122 9.58 9.98 20.98
N ALA A 123 9.38 8.69 20.76
CA ALA A 123 9.29 7.72 21.84
C ALA A 123 10.61 7.62 22.60
N HIS A 124 10.55 7.48 23.92
CA HIS A 124 11.75 7.43 24.78
C HIS A 124 12.64 6.20 24.55
N TYR A 125 12.21 5.22 23.77
CA TYR A 125 12.97 4.04 23.43
C TYR A 125 13.42 4.09 21.97
N LYS A 126 14.69 3.87 21.74
CA LYS A 126 15.24 3.71 20.39
C LYS A 126 14.87 2.30 19.91
N LEU A 127 13.93 2.23 19.01
CA LEU A 127 13.70 1.01 18.26
C LEU A 127 14.79 0.86 17.20
N ASN A 128 15.35 -0.35 17.10
CA ASN A 128 16.12 -0.67 15.91
C ASN A 128 15.15 -0.74 14.69
N PRO A 129 15.67 -0.61 13.46
CA PRO A 129 14.83 -0.59 12.26
C PRO A 129 13.85 -1.77 12.15
N TRP A 130 14.22 -2.95 12.62
CA TRP A 130 13.37 -4.13 12.60
C TRP A 130 12.25 -4.04 13.62
N ASN A 131 12.52 -3.55 14.81
CA ASN A 131 11.50 -3.34 15.82
C ASN A 131 10.51 -2.25 15.40
N SER A 132 10.98 -1.21 14.73
CA SER A 132 10.11 -0.19 14.14
C SER A 132 9.19 -0.79 13.07
N PHE A 133 9.69 -1.63 12.19
CA PHE A 133 8.86 -2.31 11.19
C PHE A 133 7.85 -3.26 11.82
N LEU A 134 8.28 -4.11 12.75
CA LEU A 134 7.39 -5.06 13.43
C LEU A 134 6.31 -4.36 14.23
N SER A 135 6.63 -3.28 14.88
CA SER A 135 5.69 -2.55 15.74
C SER A 135 4.53 -1.91 14.97
N LYS A 136 4.69 -1.61 13.69
CA LYS A 136 3.57 -1.22 12.82
C LYS A 136 2.52 -2.34 12.70
N ILE A 137 2.96 -3.58 12.76
CA ILE A 137 2.12 -4.77 12.68
C ILE A 137 1.38 -5.01 14.02
N TYR A 138 1.96 -4.56 15.14
CA TYR A 138 1.41 -4.81 16.47
C TYR A 138 0.35 -3.81 16.93
N VAL A 139 0.04 -2.80 16.16
CA VAL A 139 -1.03 -1.87 16.53
C VAL A 139 -2.36 -2.61 16.54
N ARG A 140 -2.94 -2.76 17.74
CA ARG A 140 -4.23 -3.43 17.90
C ARG A 140 -5.35 -2.57 17.36
N PHE A 141 -6.02 -3.10 16.34
CA PHE A 141 -7.22 -2.53 15.76
C PHE A 141 -8.06 -3.68 15.19
N ASN A 142 -9.15 -4.02 15.85
CA ASN A 142 -9.95 -5.21 15.53
C ASN A 142 -11.06 -4.85 14.55
N PHE A 143 -10.72 -4.34 13.38
CA PHE A 143 -11.70 -3.99 12.35
C PHE A 143 -12.49 -5.23 11.86
N GLU A 144 -11.92 -6.44 11.97
CA GLU A 144 -12.57 -7.67 11.56
C GLU A 144 -13.78 -8.04 12.44
N GLN A 145 -13.81 -7.55 13.66
CA GLN A 145 -14.88 -7.81 14.62
C GLN A 145 -15.80 -6.59 14.81
N ASP A 146 -15.47 -5.47 14.21
CA ASP A 146 -16.24 -4.25 14.34
C ASP A 146 -17.31 -4.19 13.24
N ILE A 147 -18.58 -4.25 13.66
CA ILE A 147 -19.75 -4.23 12.76
C ILE A 147 -19.85 -2.97 11.88
N ARG A 148 -19.07 -1.94 12.18
CA ARG A 148 -19.00 -0.71 11.38
C ARG A 148 -18.13 -0.87 10.14
N PHE A 149 -17.37 -1.97 10.03
CA PHE A 149 -16.49 -2.25 8.90
C PHE A 149 -17.11 -3.26 7.94
N HIS A 150 -17.06 -2.91 6.65
CA HIS A 150 -17.59 -3.72 5.57
C HIS A 150 -16.57 -3.89 4.46
N ARG A 151 -16.37 -5.11 3.98
CA ARG A 151 -15.63 -5.33 2.72
C ARG A 151 -16.50 -4.91 1.56
N VAL A 152 -15.91 -4.15 0.66
CA VAL A 152 -16.62 -3.61 -0.49
C VAL A 152 -15.86 -3.92 -1.78
N GLN A 153 -16.59 -4.11 -2.86
CA GLN A 153 -16.04 -4.32 -4.19
C GLN A 153 -16.68 -3.35 -5.16
N PHE A 154 -15.84 -2.69 -5.92
CA PHE A 154 -16.23 -1.80 -7.01
C PHE A 154 -16.04 -2.52 -8.34
N GLU A 155 -17.02 -2.40 -9.24
CA GLU A 155 -17.04 -3.03 -10.55
C GLU A 155 -17.35 -1.98 -11.63
N PRO A 156 -16.37 -1.11 -11.97
CA PRO A 156 -16.58 -0.03 -12.93
C PRO A 156 -16.92 -0.54 -14.34
N GLN A 157 -16.41 -1.72 -14.68
CA GLN A 157 -16.71 -2.45 -15.92
C GLN A 157 -16.57 -3.96 -15.66
N ASN A 158 -17.15 -4.78 -16.51
CA ASN A 158 -17.30 -6.22 -16.24
C ASN A 158 -15.98 -6.98 -16.00
N ASP A 159 -14.86 -6.48 -16.55
CA ASP A 159 -13.55 -7.11 -16.48
C ASP A 159 -12.60 -6.42 -15.51
N VAL A 160 -13.06 -5.40 -14.77
CA VAL A 160 -12.26 -4.68 -13.77
C VAL A 160 -12.99 -4.66 -12.44
N LYS A 161 -12.33 -5.18 -11.42
CA LYS A 161 -12.82 -5.19 -10.04
C LYS A 161 -11.73 -4.76 -9.10
N PHE A 162 -12.06 -3.93 -8.12
CA PHE A 162 -11.14 -3.60 -7.04
C PHE A 162 -11.88 -3.56 -5.71
N ARG A 163 -11.16 -3.86 -4.64
CA ARG A 163 -11.75 -4.04 -3.32
C ARG A 163 -11.32 -2.96 -2.36
N GLY A 164 -12.14 -2.78 -1.35
CA GLY A 164 -11.87 -1.88 -0.24
C GLY A 164 -12.41 -2.41 1.09
N LEU A 165 -11.98 -1.76 2.16
CA LEU A 165 -12.54 -1.90 3.48
C LEU A 165 -13.16 -0.57 3.87
N LEU A 166 -14.47 -0.53 4.00
CA LEU A 166 -15.25 0.65 4.37
C LEU A 166 -15.57 0.63 5.86
N GLY A 167 -15.18 1.66 6.59
CA GLY A 167 -15.57 1.90 7.97
C GLY A 167 -16.48 3.14 8.07
N LEU A 168 -17.66 2.99 8.64
CA LEU A 168 -18.64 4.07 8.83
C LEU A 168 -18.90 4.28 10.31
N GLN A 169 -18.72 5.53 10.79
CA GLN A 169 -18.90 5.89 12.19
C GLN A 169 -20.37 5.88 12.64
N SER A 170 -21.25 6.43 11.80
CA SER A 170 -22.66 6.55 12.12
C SER A 170 -23.49 6.68 10.84
N THR A 171 -24.72 6.18 10.89
CA THR A 171 -25.71 6.37 9.83
C THR A 171 -26.47 7.69 9.93
N ARG A 172 -26.39 8.39 11.07
CA ARG A 172 -27.19 9.61 11.35
C ARG A 172 -26.47 10.91 11.05
N GLU A 173 -25.16 10.96 11.24
CA GLU A 173 -24.36 12.18 11.11
C GLU A 173 -23.41 12.09 9.93
N LYS A 174 -23.29 13.19 9.20
CA LYS A 174 -22.25 13.29 8.18
C LYS A 174 -20.89 13.45 8.83
N ARG A 175 -19.95 12.61 8.43
CA ARG A 175 -18.55 12.63 8.90
C ARG A 175 -17.61 12.77 7.71
N PRO A 176 -16.42 13.32 7.92
CA PRO A 176 -15.38 13.30 6.89
C PRO A 176 -15.06 11.86 6.48
N LEU A 177 -14.69 11.67 5.22
CA LEU A 177 -14.20 10.41 4.68
C LEU A 177 -12.73 10.55 4.31
N VAL A 178 -11.90 9.63 4.79
CA VAL A 178 -10.55 9.46 4.27
C VAL A 178 -10.52 8.24 3.35
N ILE A 179 -10.13 8.45 2.09
CA ILE A 179 -9.82 7.36 1.17
C ILE A 179 -8.33 7.08 1.30
N LEU A 180 -7.99 5.95 1.93
CA LEU A 180 -6.63 5.48 2.15
C LEU A 180 -6.25 4.47 1.08
N ARG A 181 -5.24 4.79 0.26
CA ARG A 181 -4.63 3.86 -0.70
C ARG A 181 -3.45 3.16 -0.05
N MET A 182 -3.50 1.83 -0.09
CA MET A 182 -2.45 0.98 0.49
C MET A 182 -1.21 0.95 -0.40
N GLY A 183 -0.05 0.83 0.22
CA GLY A 183 1.23 0.65 -0.47
C GLY A 183 1.35 -0.71 -1.19
N ILE A 184 2.54 -0.99 -1.72
CA ILE A 184 2.81 -2.22 -2.48
C ILE A 184 2.32 -3.46 -1.72
N HIS A 185 1.59 -4.34 -2.40
CA HIS A 185 0.99 -5.56 -1.88
C HIS A 185 -0.03 -5.37 -0.75
N GLY A 186 -0.40 -4.14 -0.40
CA GLY A 186 -1.42 -3.88 0.60
C GLY A 186 -2.75 -4.54 0.24
N ASN A 187 -3.30 -5.35 1.15
CA ASN A 187 -4.47 -6.19 0.91
C ASN A 187 -5.49 -5.99 2.03
N VAL A 188 -6.75 -5.78 1.66
CA VAL A 188 -7.84 -5.58 2.63
C VAL A 188 -8.13 -6.82 3.48
N ASP A 189 -7.73 -8.00 3.03
CA ASP A 189 -7.87 -9.23 3.82
C ASP A 189 -6.74 -9.41 4.84
N GLU A 190 -5.60 -8.73 4.69
CA GLU A 190 -4.43 -8.84 5.56
C GLU A 190 -4.12 -7.59 6.35
N PHE A 191 -4.58 -6.47 5.93
CA PHE A 191 -4.55 -5.14 6.54
C PHE A 191 -3.64 -5.02 7.79
N LEU A 192 -2.34 -5.00 7.59
CA LEU A 192 -1.37 -5.07 8.68
C LEU A 192 -0.60 -3.77 8.90
N ALA A 193 0.16 -3.34 7.92
CA ALA A 193 1.08 -2.21 8.07
C ALA A 193 0.34 -0.87 8.17
N GLU A 194 -0.81 -0.75 7.54
CA GLU A 194 -1.65 0.44 7.51
C GLU A 194 -2.64 0.52 8.67
N ARG A 195 -2.69 -0.52 9.51
CA ARG A 195 -3.63 -0.65 10.62
C ARG A 195 -3.56 0.52 11.60
N PHE A 196 -2.37 1.05 11.85
CA PHE A 196 -2.19 2.20 12.74
C PHE A 196 -2.82 3.48 12.16
N LEU A 197 -2.71 3.71 10.84
CA LEU A 197 -3.35 4.87 10.20
C LEU A 197 -4.87 4.72 10.24
N ALA A 198 -5.39 3.53 9.96
CA ALA A 198 -6.82 3.27 10.05
C ALA A 198 -7.34 3.50 11.47
N LYS A 199 -6.59 3.09 12.50
CA LYS A 199 -6.94 3.36 13.89
C LYS A 199 -6.98 4.86 14.16
N ILE A 200 -5.97 5.61 13.78
CA ILE A 200 -5.94 7.07 13.95
C ILE A 200 -7.16 7.71 13.28
N ILE A 201 -7.39 7.38 12.01
CA ILE A 201 -8.47 7.99 11.23
C ILE A 201 -9.84 7.64 11.82
N PHE A 202 -10.07 6.36 12.08
CA PHE A 202 -11.39 5.88 12.44
C PHE A 202 -11.69 6.04 13.93
N GLU A 203 -10.80 5.60 14.84
CA GLU A 203 -11.05 5.66 16.28
C GLU A 203 -10.67 7.01 16.90
N ASP A 204 -9.48 7.54 16.59
CA ASP A 204 -8.99 8.72 17.29
C ASP A 204 -9.55 10.03 16.69
N LEU A 205 -9.72 10.12 15.36
CA LEU A 205 -10.31 11.29 14.69
C LEU A 205 -11.82 11.17 14.50
N GLY A 206 -12.40 9.97 14.59
CA GLY A 206 -13.82 9.72 14.39
C GLY A 206 -14.29 9.97 12.95
N TYR A 207 -13.42 9.78 11.96
CA TYR A 207 -13.75 9.94 10.54
C TYR A 207 -14.23 8.60 9.96
N ASN A 208 -14.98 8.68 8.88
CA ASN A 208 -15.22 7.52 8.03
C ASN A 208 -13.93 7.18 7.27
N ILE A 209 -13.75 5.91 6.93
CA ILE A 209 -12.58 5.46 6.20
C ILE A 209 -12.96 4.51 5.08
N LEU A 210 -12.36 4.68 3.91
CA LEU A 210 -12.36 3.69 2.84
C LEU A 210 -10.91 3.33 2.51
N VAL A 211 -10.49 2.15 2.90
CA VAL A 211 -9.17 1.63 2.55
C VAL A 211 -9.29 0.90 1.23
N LEU A 212 -8.54 1.33 0.21
CA LEU A 212 -8.49 0.67 -1.10
C LEU A 212 -7.21 -0.15 -1.22
N GLU A 213 -7.35 -1.42 -1.62
CA GLU A 213 -6.20 -2.31 -1.79
C GLU A 213 -5.26 -1.84 -2.90
N SER A 214 -4.00 -2.24 -2.79
CA SER A 214 -3.01 -2.05 -3.85
C SER A 214 -3.33 -2.92 -5.06
N LEU A 215 -3.02 -2.40 -6.25
CA LEU A 215 -3.17 -3.18 -7.48
C LEU A 215 -2.13 -4.30 -7.61
N THR A 216 -1.13 -4.31 -6.74
CA THR A 216 -0.17 -5.41 -6.60
C THR A 216 -0.55 -6.39 -5.49
N SER A 217 -1.73 -6.23 -4.88
CA SER A 217 -2.22 -7.14 -3.85
C SER A 217 -2.58 -8.50 -4.45
N HIS A 218 -2.43 -9.55 -3.65
CA HIS A 218 -2.90 -10.87 -4.05
C HIS A 218 -4.39 -10.88 -4.44
N GLY A 219 -5.20 -10.14 -3.69
CA GLY A 219 -6.63 -10.04 -3.96
C GLY A 219 -6.94 -9.43 -5.33
N TYR A 220 -6.34 -8.29 -5.65
CA TYR A 220 -6.52 -7.65 -6.94
C TYR A 220 -6.03 -8.54 -8.10
N LEU A 221 -4.83 -9.11 -7.96
CA LEU A 221 -4.22 -9.98 -8.98
C LEU A 221 -5.08 -11.21 -9.27
N THR A 222 -5.65 -11.81 -8.22
CA THR A 222 -6.49 -13.01 -8.37
C THR A 222 -7.81 -12.71 -9.06
N ILE A 223 -8.43 -11.55 -8.76
CA ILE A 223 -9.75 -11.19 -9.31
C ILE A 223 -9.64 -10.72 -10.76
N ASN A 224 -8.61 -9.94 -11.09
CA ASN A 224 -8.49 -9.32 -12.41
C ASN A 224 -7.55 -10.08 -13.35
N ASP A 225 -6.75 -10.98 -12.81
CA ASP A 225 -5.82 -11.78 -13.60
C ASP A 225 -4.80 -10.94 -14.39
N ARG A 226 -4.44 -9.80 -13.86
CA ARG A 226 -3.55 -8.82 -14.50
C ARG A 226 -2.66 -8.18 -13.46
N ILE A 227 -1.43 -7.86 -13.85
CA ILE A 227 -0.51 -7.04 -13.07
C ILE A 227 -0.79 -5.56 -13.39
N SER A 228 -0.84 -4.76 -12.35
CA SER A 228 -0.72 -3.32 -12.46
C SER A 228 0.19 -2.83 -11.32
N GLU A 229 1.11 -1.95 -11.65
CA GLU A 229 2.09 -1.40 -10.70
C GLU A 229 1.65 -0.05 -10.12
N GLY A 230 0.35 0.19 -10.03
CA GLY A 230 -0.18 1.40 -9.43
C GLY A 230 -0.20 2.64 -10.34
N GLY A 231 0.04 3.82 -9.81
CA GLY A 231 0.12 5.06 -10.58
C GLY A 231 -1.19 5.46 -11.26
N ILE A 232 -1.18 5.55 -12.59
CA ILE A 232 -2.36 5.97 -13.40
C ILE A 232 -3.58 5.12 -13.08
N GLU A 233 -3.43 3.81 -13.02
CA GLU A 233 -4.54 2.90 -12.74
C GLU A 233 -5.14 3.12 -11.34
N GLU A 234 -4.29 3.24 -10.32
CA GLU A 234 -4.76 3.56 -8.96
C GLU A 234 -5.45 4.92 -8.88
N GLY A 235 -4.93 5.89 -9.62
CA GLY A 235 -5.56 7.21 -9.75
C GLY A 235 -6.95 7.14 -10.35
N LEU A 236 -7.11 6.38 -11.43
CA LEU A 236 -8.41 6.17 -12.08
C LEU A 236 -9.39 5.44 -11.17
N HIS A 237 -8.96 4.40 -10.45
CA HIS A 237 -9.83 3.71 -9.48
C HIS A 237 -10.29 4.64 -8.35
N THR A 238 -9.37 5.42 -7.79
CA THR A 238 -9.70 6.39 -6.73
C THR A 238 -10.65 7.45 -7.26
N PHE A 239 -10.36 7.97 -8.45
CA PHE A 239 -11.21 8.97 -9.11
C PHE A 239 -12.60 8.42 -9.43
N TYR A 240 -12.70 7.14 -9.81
CA TYR A 240 -13.98 6.47 -10.03
C TYR A 240 -14.85 6.47 -8.75
N VAL A 241 -14.27 6.13 -7.61
CA VAL A 241 -14.98 6.20 -6.31
C VAL A 241 -15.45 7.63 -6.01
N LEU A 242 -14.59 8.64 -6.27
CA LEU A 242 -14.98 10.05 -6.11
C LEU A 242 -16.19 10.40 -6.97
N GLN A 243 -16.29 9.85 -8.19
CA GLN A 243 -17.47 10.09 -9.06
C GLN A 243 -18.74 9.45 -8.52
N LEU A 244 -18.62 8.23 -7.98
CA LEU A 244 -19.77 7.56 -7.34
C LEU A 244 -20.29 8.36 -6.14
N LEU A 245 -19.38 8.89 -5.32
CA LEU A 245 -19.72 9.75 -4.20
C LEU A 245 -20.38 11.04 -4.65
N ARG A 246 -19.80 11.72 -5.65
CA ARG A 246 -20.34 12.98 -6.21
C ARG A 246 -21.75 12.84 -6.69
N GLN A 247 -22.04 11.75 -7.37
CA GLN A 247 -23.35 11.50 -7.98
C GLN A 247 -24.33 10.78 -7.04
N ASN A 248 -23.96 10.57 -5.78
CA ASN A 248 -24.75 9.81 -4.81
C ASN A 248 -25.18 8.42 -5.33
N LYS A 249 -24.32 7.78 -6.13
CA LYS A 249 -24.57 6.43 -6.70
C LYS A 249 -24.33 5.30 -5.70
N ILE A 250 -23.83 5.60 -4.52
CA ILE A 250 -23.62 4.66 -3.42
C ILE A 250 -24.32 5.17 -2.16
N GLU A 251 -24.96 4.26 -1.43
CA GLU A 251 -25.87 4.60 -0.33
C GLU A 251 -25.23 5.45 0.76
N TRP A 252 -24.02 5.12 1.12
CA TRP A 252 -23.29 5.80 2.18
C TRP A 252 -22.73 7.18 1.78
N SER A 253 -22.89 7.62 0.53
CA SER A 253 -22.51 8.99 0.09
C SER A 253 -23.16 10.06 0.97
N LYS A 254 -24.37 9.81 1.42
CA LYS A 254 -25.16 10.73 2.23
C LYS A 254 -24.57 10.96 3.63
N GLN A 255 -23.68 10.05 4.07
CA GLN A 255 -23.02 10.11 5.38
C GLN A 255 -21.67 10.84 5.33
N ILE A 256 -21.27 11.34 4.15
CA ILE A 256 -19.98 11.97 3.92
C ILE A 256 -20.15 13.50 3.90
N SER A 257 -19.31 14.21 4.69
CA SER A 257 -19.22 15.67 4.66
C SER A 257 -18.09 16.16 3.74
N ASP A 258 -16.87 15.80 4.06
CA ASP A 258 -15.65 16.21 3.36
C ASP A 258 -14.85 14.97 2.94
N ILE A 259 -14.05 15.08 1.89
CA ILE A 259 -13.24 13.99 1.39
C ILE A 259 -11.76 14.37 1.48
N TYR A 260 -10.99 13.47 2.07
CA TYR A 260 -9.54 13.51 2.19
C TYR A 260 -8.93 12.30 1.51
N LEU A 261 -7.75 12.46 0.92
CA LEU A 261 -7.00 11.34 0.37
C LEU A 261 -5.75 11.09 1.21
N MET A 262 -5.41 9.84 1.34
CA MET A 262 -4.16 9.40 1.96
C MET A 262 -3.52 8.29 1.11
N GLY A 263 -2.21 8.35 0.90
CA GLY A 263 -1.48 7.36 0.12
C GLY A 263 -0.16 6.99 0.74
N LEU A 264 0.17 5.70 0.66
CA LEU A 264 1.44 5.17 1.16
C LEU A 264 2.29 4.65 0.00
N SER A 265 3.57 5.02 -0.02
CA SER A 265 4.58 4.42 -0.91
C SER A 265 4.13 4.41 -2.38
N LEU A 266 3.98 3.22 -2.96
CA LEU A 266 3.55 2.99 -4.33
C LEU A 266 2.19 3.64 -4.67
N ALA A 267 1.31 3.80 -3.71
CA ALA A 267 0.01 4.44 -3.91
C ALA A 267 0.07 5.97 -4.02
N GLY A 268 1.19 6.60 -3.67
CA GLY A 268 1.37 8.04 -3.75
C GLY A 268 0.99 8.64 -5.12
N PRO A 269 1.54 8.14 -6.22
CA PRO A 269 1.19 8.60 -7.58
C PRO A 269 -0.31 8.51 -7.87
N GLY A 270 -0.96 7.41 -7.46
CA GLY A 270 -2.39 7.23 -7.64
C GLY A 270 -3.21 8.32 -6.95
N VAL A 271 -2.80 8.72 -5.74
CA VAL A 271 -3.43 9.82 -5.01
C VAL A 271 -3.22 11.17 -5.70
N PHE A 272 -2.00 11.44 -6.20
CA PHE A 272 -1.72 12.64 -6.98
C PHE A 272 -2.57 12.71 -8.25
N ILE A 273 -2.70 11.60 -8.97
CA ILE A 273 -3.48 11.54 -10.21
C ILE A 273 -4.97 11.74 -9.92
N ALA A 274 -5.49 11.10 -8.87
CA ALA A 274 -6.88 11.30 -8.45
C ALA A 274 -7.15 12.77 -8.10
N ASN A 275 -6.22 13.44 -7.40
CA ASN A 275 -6.32 14.86 -7.11
C ASN A 275 -6.27 15.72 -8.37
N TYR A 276 -5.33 15.45 -9.27
CA TYR A 276 -5.24 16.16 -10.54
C TYR A 276 -6.56 16.07 -11.32
N LEU A 277 -7.12 14.88 -11.41
CA LEU A 277 -8.40 14.68 -12.07
C LEU A 277 -9.52 15.45 -11.37
N ASP A 278 -9.61 15.41 -10.04
CA ASP A 278 -10.61 16.16 -9.27
C ASP A 278 -10.50 17.67 -9.43
N GLU A 279 -9.27 18.20 -9.59
CA GLU A 279 -9.03 19.62 -9.83
C GLU A 279 -9.29 20.07 -11.27
N GLN A 280 -9.01 19.22 -12.26
CA GLN A 280 -8.99 19.60 -13.68
C GLN A 280 -10.24 19.21 -14.45
N VAL A 281 -11.00 18.23 -13.97
CA VAL A 281 -12.24 17.80 -14.63
C VAL A 281 -13.33 18.87 -14.55
N LYS A 282 -14.18 18.87 -15.58
CA LYS A 282 -15.38 19.71 -15.61
C LYS A 282 -16.65 18.84 -15.61
N TYR A 283 -17.68 19.35 -14.99
CA TYR A 283 -19.04 18.80 -15.01
C TYR A 283 -19.96 19.84 -15.60
N ASN A 284 -20.52 19.55 -16.77
CA ASN A 284 -21.30 20.54 -17.51
C ASN A 284 -20.56 21.88 -17.68
N GLY A 285 -19.25 21.80 -17.96
CA GLY A 285 -18.39 22.97 -18.15
C GLY A 285 -17.82 23.59 -16.86
N GLU A 286 -18.24 23.15 -15.67
CA GLU A 286 -17.80 23.71 -14.39
C GLU A 286 -16.82 22.81 -13.64
N HIS A 287 -15.81 23.42 -13.01
CA HIS A 287 -14.92 22.72 -12.07
C HIS A 287 -15.55 22.60 -10.69
N LYS A 288 -15.71 21.35 -10.22
CA LYS A 288 -16.31 21.04 -8.91
C LYS A 288 -15.41 20.13 -8.10
N LYS A 289 -14.40 20.71 -7.48
CA LYS A 289 -13.46 19.99 -6.63
C LYS A 289 -14.11 19.43 -5.37
N GLN A 290 -13.77 18.19 -4.98
CA GLN A 290 -14.25 17.51 -3.77
C GLN A 290 -13.17 17.32 -2.70
N ILE A 291 -11.94 17.03 -3.12
CA ILE A 291 -10.84 16.71 -2.22
C ILE A 291 -10.42 17.95 -1.45
N LYS A 292 -10.41 17.88 -0.12
CA LYS A 292 -10.03 18.99 0.77
C LYS A 292 -8.52 19.05 0.98
N SER A 293 -7.89 17.94 1.31
CA SER A 293 -6.43 17.82 1.45
C SER A 293 -5.95 16.40 1.19
N ILE A 294 -4.63 16.27 1.06
CA ILE A 294 -3.95 15.01 0.79
C ILE A 294 -2.83 14.81 1.80
N GLU A 295 -2.69 13.59 2.30
CA GLU A 295 -1.54 13.15 3.08
C GLU A 295 -0.82 12.00 2.37
N LEU A 296 0.49 12.11 2.22
CA LEU A 296 1.33 11.14 1.51
C LEU A 296 2.50 10.71 2.37
N PHE A 297 2.63 9.42 2.57
CA PHE A 297 3.73 8.82 3.30
C PHE A 297 4.70 8.18 2.31
N CYS A 298 5.93 8.72 2.24
CA CYS A 298 6.99 8.29 1.33
C CYS A 298 6.49 8.01 -0.10
N PRO A 299 5.85 8.96 -0.79
CA PRO A 299 5.26 8.72 -2.10
C PRO A 299 6.32 8.35 -3.12
N LEU A 300 6.07 7.28 -3.88
CA LEU A 300 6.87 6.94 -5.04
C LEU A 300 6.49 7.92 -6.18
N VAL A 301 7.44 8.67 -6.68
CA VAL A 301 7.25 9.71 -7.71
C VAL A 301 7.85 9.29 -9.03
N ASN A 302 9.04 8.70 -8.98
CA ASN A 302 9.79 8.28 -10.14
C ASN A 302 9.84 6.75 -10.19
N PHE A 303 8.92 6.17 -10.94
CA PHE A 303 8.82 4.73 -11.11
C PHE A 303 10.07 4.13 -11.73
N GLU A 304 10.50 4.68 -12.86
CA GLU A 304 11.62 4.13 -13.63
C GLU A 304 12.90 4.06 -12.81
N GLN A 305 13.31 5.18 -12.23
CA GLN A 305 14.56 5.22 -11.46
C GLN A 305 14.47 4.40 -10.17
N THR A 306 13.32 4.42 -9.48
CA THR A 306 13.13 3.64 -8.26
C THR A 306 13.17 2.14 -8.56
N PHE A 307 12.49 1.68 -9.59
CA PHE A 307 12.48 0.27 -9.97
C PHE A 307 13.84 -0.19 -10.51
N ASN A 308 14.52 0.64 -11.29
CA ASN A 308 15.89 0.36 -11.70
C ASN A 308 16.82 0.25 -10.51
N GLN A 309 16.65 1.09 -9.48
CA GLN A 309 17.41 0.99 -8.23
C GLN A 309 17.10 -0.33 -7.48
N HIS A 310 15.86 -0.79 -7.48
CA HIS A 310 15.49 -2.09 -6.91
C HIS A 310 16.03 -3.28 -7.70
N ALA A 311 16.32 -3.11 -8.97
CA ALA A 311 16.94 -4.14 -9.81
C ALA A 311 18.47 -4.25 -9.62
N LEU A 312 19.11 -3.32 -8.89
CA LEU A 312 20.53 -3.37 -8.59
C LEU A 312 20.85 -4.42 -7.51
N ALA A 313 22.11 -4.78 -7.41
CA ALA A 313 22.57 -5.71 -6.38
C ALA A 313 22.44 -5.11 -4.97
N GLY A 314 22.05 -5.93 -4.01
CA GLY A 314 21.95 -5.54 -2.62
C GLY A 314 21.06 -6.45 -1.78
N ARG A 315 21.26 -6.46 -0.47
CA ARG A 315 20.50 -7.33 0.46
C ARG A 315 19.03 -6.94 0.55
N PHE A 316 18.74 -5.66 0.61
CA PHE A 316 17.36 -5.17 0.67
C PHE A 316 16.63 -5.48 -0.64
N GLN A 317 17.27 -5.26 -1.78
CA GLN A 317 16.72 -5.53 -3.10
C GLN A 317 16.42 -7.03 -3.28
N THR A 318 17.31 -7.90 -2.78
CA THR A 318 17.09 -9.35 -2.77
C THR A 318 15.91 -9.75 -1.89
N PHE A 319 15.74 -9.12 -0.74
CA PHE A 319 14.58 -9.33 0.12
C PHE A 319 13.28 -8.90 -0.58
N MET A 320 13.29 -7.74 -1.22
CA MET A 320 12.13 -7.24 -1.98
C MET A 320 11.82 -8.15 -3.19
N ASP A 321 12.84 -8.65 -3.88
CA ASP A 321 12.70 -9.60 -4.99
C ASP A 321 11.99 -10.88 -4.55
N PHE A 322 12.41 -11.46 -3.42
CA PHE A 322 11.76 -12.60 -2.81
C PHE A 322 10.32 -12.30 -2.39
N TRP A 323 10.09 -11.17 -1.76
CA TRP A 323 8.76 -10.73 -1.33
C TRP A 323 7.81 -10.62 -2.53
N ASN A 324 8.24 -9.96 -3.59
CA ASN A 324 7.48 -9.84 -4.83
C ASN A 324 7.23 -11.19 -5.48
N TYR A 325 8.25 -12.06 -5.59
CA TYR A 325 8.09 -13.41 -6.11
C TYR A 325 6.96 -14.18 -5.42
N ARG A 326 6.86 -14.06 -4.11
CA ARG A 326 5.79 -14.71 -3.33
C ARG A 326 4.42 -14.09 -3.60
N ARG A 327 4.35 -12.78 -3.63
CA ARG A 327 3.08 -12.05 -3.82
C ARG A 327 2.49 -12.19 -5.22
N PHE A 328 3.32 -12.32 -6.21
CA PHE A 328 2.88 -12.54 -7.60
C PHE A 328 2.61 -14.02 -7.94
N ALA A 329 2.32 -14.88 -6.95
CA ALA A 329 2.08 -16.29 -7.18
C ALA A 329 0.96 -16.56 -8.20
N ALA A 330 -0.17 -15.84 -8.12
CA ALA A 330 -1.29 -15.98 -9.04
C ALA A 330 -0.88 -15.69 -10.49
N ILE A 331 -0.07 -14.64 -10.69
CA ILE A 331 0.42 -14.27 -12.03
C ILE A 331 1.40 -15.28 -12.57
N ARG A 332 2.32 -15.81 -11.72
CA ARG A 332 3.29 -16.82 -12.14
C ARG A 332 2.65 -18.11 -12.67
N LEU A 333 1.46 -18.46 -12.17
CA LEU A 333 0.72 -19.60 -12.69
C LEU A 333 0.26 -19.40 -14.13
N LYS A 334 0.00 -18.16 -14.54
CA LYS A 334 -0.46 -17.79 -15.89
C LYS A 334 0.68 -17.32 -16.80
N HIS A 335 1.80 -16.95 -16.22
CA HIS A 335 3.04 -16.51 -16.88
C HIS A 335 4.19 -17.45 -16.51
N PRO A 336 4.30 -18.61 -17.18
CA PRO A 336 5.31 -19.64 -16.84
C PRO A 336 6.75 -19.11 -16.86
N GLU A 337 7.04 -18.14 -17.72
CA GLU A 337 8.34 -17.47 -17.81
C GLU A 337 8.73 -16.77 -16.50
N LEU A 338 7.77 -16.21 -15.76
CA LEU A 338 8.00 -15.61 -14.44
C LEU A 338 8.13 -16.71 -13.36
N GLY A 339 7.41 -17.81 -13.52
CA GLY A 339 7.44 -18.95 -12.60
C GLY A 339 8.77 -19.71 -12.60
N GLN A 340 9.47 -19.73 -13.74
CA GLN A 340 10.74 -20.45 -13.91
C GLN A 340 11.95 -19.68 -13.37
N ILE A 341 11.78 -18.43 -12.92
CA ILE A 341 12.88 -17.61 -12.41
C ILE A 341 13.44 -18.23 -11.13
N GLN A 342 14.72 -18.55 -11.17
CA GLN A 342 15.44 -19.09 -10.03
C GLN A 342 15.78 -18.00 -9.00
N TRP A 343 14.73 -17.40 -8.41
CA TRP A 343 14.84 -16.30 -7.46
C TRP A 343 15.76 -16.61 -6.27
N TRP A 344 15.81 -17.88 -5.84
CA TRP A 344 16.64 -18.33 -4.73
C TRP A 344 18.14 -18.09 -4.96
N LYS A 345 18.61 -18.07 -6.22
CA LYS A 345 20.00 -17.71 -6.54
C LYS A 345 20.35 -16.29 -6.12
N SER A 346 19.37 -15.40 -6.07
CA SER A 346 19.55 -14.03 -5.59
C SER A 346 20.06 -13.96 -4.15
N LEU A 347 19.76 -14.98 -3.34
CA LEU A 347 20.22 -15.05 -1.94
C LEU A 347 21.74 -15.24 -1.81
N PHE A 348 22.39 -15.78 -2.84
CA PHE A 348 23.84 -16.03 -2.82
C PHE A 348 24.64 -14.85 -3.38
N ASP A 349 24.17 -14.24 -4.44
CA ASP A 349 24.87 -13.14 -5.12
C ASP A 349 24.27 -11.76 -4.83
N PHE A 350 23.20 -11.70 -4.05
CA PHE A 350 22.44 -10.49 -3.73
C PHE A 350 22.03 -9.69 -4.98
N LYS A 351 21.69 -10.39 -6.06
CA LYS A 351 21.20 -9.81 -7.30
C LYS A 351 19.75 -10.20 -7.51
N PRO A 352 18.79 -9.25 -7.51
CA PRO A 352 17.39 -9.52 -7.83
C PRO A 352 17.26 -10.16 -9.21
N ARG A 353 16.33 -11.08 -9.37
CA ARG A 353 16.07 -11.81 -10.61
C ARG A 353 14.62 -11.74 -11.04
N PHE A 354 13.73 -11.73 -10.07
CA PHE A 354 12.29 -11.74 -10.34
C PHE A 354 11.80 -10.34 -10.76
N MET A 355 12.07 -9.31 -9.97
CA MET A 355 11.64 -7.95 -10.31
C MET A 355 12.16 -7.44 -11.65
N PRO A 356 13.44 -7.63 -12.02
CA PRO A 356 13.88 -7.27 -13.37
C PRO A 356 13.09 -7.95 -14.49
N ALA A 357 12.69 -9.21 -14.31
CA ALA A 357 11.89 -9.93 -15.28
C ALA A 357 10.43 -9.42 -15.34
N VAL A 358 9.84 -9.11 -14.18
CA VAL A 358 8.51 -8.48 -14.13
C VAL A 358 8.53 -7.12 -14.85
N LEU A 359 9.55 -6.30 -14.60
CA LEU A 359 9.67 -4.99 -15.26
C LEU A 359 9.88 -5.12 -16.77
N ALA A 360 10.71 -6.07 -17.19
CA ALA A 360 10.89 -6.37 -18.63
C ALA A 360 9.56 -6.81 -19.27
N TRP A 361 8.80 -7.65 -18.58
CA TRP A 361 7.48 -8.09 -19.03
C TRP A 361 6.48 -6.92 -19.10
N LEU A 362 6.40 -6.08 -18.07
CA LEU A 362 5.56 -4.88 -18.07
C LEU A 362 5.86 -3.94 -19.24
N ASN A 363 7.14 -3.81 -19.61
CA ASN A 363 7.55 -3.00 -20.76
C ASN A 363 7.14 -3.57 -22.11
N THR A 364 6.83 -4.87 -22.19
CA THR A 364 6.33 -5.51 -23.41
C THR A 364 4.80 -5.48 -23.48
N ALA A 365 4.13 -5.24 -22.37
CA ALA A 365 2.67 -5.15 -22.32
C ALA A 365 2.19 -3.83 -22.94
N GLU A 366 0.98 -3.85 -23.50
CA GLU A 366 0.36 -2.62 -24.02
C GLU A 366 0.18 -1.64 -22.85
N PRO A 367 0.75 -0.42 -22.91
CA PRO A 367 0.79 0.51 -21.79
C PRO A 367 -0.52 1.27 -21.65
N LYS A 368 -1.62 0.55 -21.48
CA LYS A 368 -2.95 1.16 -21.29
C LYS A 368 -3.53 0.81 -19.94
N PRO A 369 -4.21 1.76 -19.30
CA PRO A 369 -4.96 1.45 -18.07
C PRO A 369 -5.97 0.34 -18.35
N ILE A 370 -6.12 -0.55 -17.40
CA ILE A 370 -7.15 -1.61 -17.45
C ILE A 370 -8.53 -0.98 -17.40
N LEU A 371 -8.70 0.02 -16.51
CA LEU A 371 -9.91 0.83 -16.45
C LEU A 371 -9.94 1.84 -17.61
N LYS A 372 -10.73 1.52 -18.63
CA LYS A 372 -10.81 2.32 -19.85
C LYS A 372 -11.46 3.68 -19.64
N LEU A 373 -10.96 4.71 -20.31
CA LEU A 373 -11.51 6.07 -20.19
C LEU A 373 -12.95 6.17 -20.72
N GLU A 374 -13.35 5.31 -21.67
CA GLU A 374 -14.72 5.22 -22.17
C GLU A 374 -15.72 4.83 -21.08
N THR A 375 -15.27 4.09 -20.05
CA THR A 375 -16.08 3.75 -18.88
C THR A 375 -16.59 5.00 -18.18
N PHE A 376 -15.71 6.01 -18.02
CA PHE A 376 -16.10 7.29 -17.40
C PHE A 376 -17.12 8.02 -18.26
N LYS A 377 -16.93 8.10 -19.59
CA LYS A 377 -17.89 8.74 -20.50
C LYS A 377 -19.24 8.05 -20.46
N LYS A 378 -19.25 6.71 -20.40
CA LYS A 378 -20.50 5.93 -20.36
C LYS A 378 -21.26 6.08 -19.04
N GLN A 379 -20.55 6.06 -17.92
CA GLN A 379 -21.18 6.06 -16.60
C GLN A 379 -21.39 7.45 -16.01
N PHE A 380 -20.63 8.43 -16.49
CA PHE A 380 -20.64 9.82 -16.05
C PHE A 380 -20.67 10.74 -17.27
N PRO A 381 -21.81 10.80 -18.00
CA PRO A 381 -21.89 11.50 -19.30
C PRO A 381 -21.57 12.99 -19.21
N ASP A 382 -21.81 13.62 -18.06
CA ASP A 382 -21.53 15.06 -17.81
C ASP A 382 -20.05 15.34 -17.49
N LEU A 383 -19.21 14.29 -17.45
CA LEU A 383 -17.82 14.38 -17.08
C LEU A 383 -16.93 14.66 -18.29
N GLU A 384 -16.21 15.77 -18.25
CA GLU A 384 -15.19 16.10 -19.22
C GLU A 384 -13.79 15.85 -18.63
N LEU A 385 -13.11 14.79 -19.09
CA LEU A 385 -11.72 14.51 -18.71
C LEU A 385 -10.77 15.53 -19.34
N PRO A 386 -9.66 15.88 -18.64
CA PRO A 386 -8.66 16.81 -19.16
C PRO A 386 -8.04 16.26 -20.47
N ARG A 387 -8.05 17.06 -21.54
CA ARG A 387 -7.53 16.64 -22.86
C ARG A 387 -6.06 16.20 -22.81
N GLU A 388 -5.25 16.86 -22.01
CA GLU A 388 -3.83 16.54 -21.84
C GLU A 388 -3.65 15.17 -21.17
N PHE A 389 -4.48 14.82 -20.21
CA PHE A 389 -4.49 13.51 -19.56
C PHE A 389 -4.89 12.40 -20.53
N VAL A 390 -5.96 12.61 -21.30
CA VAL A 390 -6.40 11.66 -22.31
C VAL A 390 -5.29 11.43 -23.34
N LYS A 391 -4.69 12.51 -23.86
CA LYS A 391 -3.58 12.44 -24.83
C LYS A 391 -2.34 11.72 -24.24
N HIS A 392 -2.05 11.92 -22.96
CA HIS A 392 -0.95 11.24 -22.30
C HIS A 392 -1.16 9.73 -22.32
N ILE A 393 -2.35 9.26 -21.91
CA ILE A 393 -2.69 7.83 -21.95
C ILE A 393 -2.64 7.26 -23.37
N GLU A 394 -3.21 7.98 -24.35
CA GLU A 394 -3.27 7.53 -25.75
C GLU A 394 -1.89 7.45 -26.42
N LYS A 395 -0.95 8.33 -26.06
CA LYS A 395 0.36 8.45 -26.68
C LYS A 395 1.45 7.62 -26.00
N SER A 396 1.26 7.22 -24.76
CA SER A 396 2.26 6.42 -24.03
C SER A 396 2.48 5.08 -24.74
N GLN A 397 3.75 4.77 -25.02
CA GLN A 397 4.17 3.57 -25.73
C GLN A 397 4.84 2.55 -24.81
N SER A 398 5.09 2.92 -23.56
CA SER A 398 5.66 2.04 -22.54
C SER A 398 5.03 2.26 -21.18
N PHE A 399 5.19 1.28 -20.31
CA PHE A 399 4.77 1.40 -18.91
C PHE A 399 5.34 2.64 -18.22
N TYR A 400 6.63 2.90 -18.39
CA TYR A 400 7.27 4.06 -17.76
C TYR A 400 6.80 5.40 -18.31
N GLU A 401 6.56 5.48 -19.62
CA GLU A 401 5.95 6.67 -20.21
C GLU A 401 4.56 6.92 -19.62
N LEU A 402 3.73 5.88 -19.52
CA LEU A 402 2.41 5.98 -18.93
C LEU A 402 2.48 6.49 -17.49
N GLN A 403 3.39 5.95 -16.68
CA GLN A 403 3.55 6.35 -15.28
C GLN A 403 4.23 7.72 -15.11
N ASN A 404 4.90 8.24 -16.13
CA ASN A 404 5.54 9.55 -16.10
C ASN A 404 4.53 10.70 -16.25
N PHE A 405 3.63 10.79 -15.30
CA PHE A 405 2.54 11.76 -15.25
C PHE A 405 3.00 13.16 -14.80
N TRP A 406 4.13 13.28 -14.15
CA TRP A 406 4.60 14.50 -13.48
C TRP A 406 4.71 15.73 -14.38
N PRO A 407 5.01 15.64 -15.69
CA PRO A 407 4.99 16.79 -16.58
C PRO A 407 3.63 17.49 -16.67
N LEU A 408 2.54 16.74 -16.46
CA LEU A 408 1.16 17.24 -16.51
C LEU A 408 0.67 17.76 -15.16
N TYR A 409 1.29 17.29 -14.05
CA TYR A 409 0.79 17.57 -12.72
C TYR A 409 0.95 19.04 -12.37
N LYS A 410 -0.14 19.64 -11.95
CA LYS A 410 -0.22 20.96 -11.33
C LYS A 410 -1.04 20.84 -10.07
N ASN A 411 -0.57 21.42 -8.98
CA ASN A 411 -1.31 21.51 -7.73
C ASN A 411 -1.64 22.97 -7.47
N GLU A 412 -2.87 23.36 -7.72
CA GLU A 412 -3.29 24.77 -7.60
C GLU A 412 -4.12 25.03 -6.35
N LYS A 413 -4.86 24.04 -5.87
CA LYS A 413 -5.92 24.25 -4.87
C LYS A 413 -5.83 23.34 -3.66
N THR A 414 -5.36 22.11 -3.80
CA THR A 414 -5.40 21.11 -2.73
C THR A 414 -4.14 21.19 -1.86
N PRO A 415 -4.24 21.40 -0.54
CA PRO A 415 -3.12 21.24 0.37
C PRO A 415 -2.61 19.81 0.38
N ILE A 416 -1.29 19.63 0.32
CA ILE A 416 -0.62 18.35 0.35
C ILE A 416 0.40 18.32 1.47
N SER A 417 0.32 17.32 2.34
CA SER A 417 1.31 17.01 3.36
C SER A 417 2.10 15.77 2.92
N ILE A 418 3.42 15.89 2.83
CA ILE A 418 4.31 14.78 2.46
C ILE A 418 5.20 14.45 3.64
N TYR A 419 5.11 13.20 4.09
CA TYR A 419 5.92 12.64 5.17
C TYR A 419 7.00 11.75 4.57
N THR A 420 8.25 12.01 4.91
CA THR A 420 9.41 11.29 4.37
C THR A 420 10.31 10.80 5.48
N THR A 421 11.16 9.83 5.18
CA THR A 421 12.25 9.42 6.08
C THR A 421 13.59 9.62 5.40
N PRO A 422 14.63 10.08 6.13
CA PRO A 422 15.94 10.37 5.53
C PRO A 422 16.56 9.17 4.81
N HIS A 423 16.36 7.98 5.36
CA HIS A 423 17.01 6.74 4.92
C HIS A 423 16.02 5.69 4.45
N ASP A 424 14.98 6.10 3.72
CA ASP A 424 14.02 5.18 3.14
C ASP A 424 14.71 4.25 2.11
N PRO A 425 14.77 2.93 2.36
CA PRO A 425 15.46 2.02 1.46
C PRO A 425 14.59 1.59 0.27
N ALA A 426 13.29 1.80 0.35
CA ALA A 426 12.32 1.38 -0.67
C ALA A 426 11.96 2.54 -1.61
N VAL A 427 11.68 3.71 -1.05
CA VAL A 427 11.35 4.92 -1.83
C VAL A 427 12.35 6.01 -1.46
N MET A 428 13.51 5.96 -2.08
CA MET A 428 14.62 6.87 -1.78
C MET A 428 14.21 8.32 -2.04
N ASN A 429 14.42 9.19 -1.05
CA ASN A 429 14.01 10.59 -1.13
C ASN A 429 14.62 11.34 -2.33
N TYR A 430 15.90 11.06 -2.66
CA TYR A 430 16.58 11.73 -3.77
C TYR A 430 16.00 11.40 -5.16
N LEU A 431 15.31 10.26 -5.29
CA LEU A 431 14.60 9.87 -6.51
C LEU A 431 13.12 10.27 -6.51
N ASN A 432 12.57 10.62 -5.36
CA ASN A 432 11.14 10.79 -5.16
C ASN A 432 10.78 12.13 -4.52
N SER A 433 10.69 12.21 -3.22
CA SER A 433 10.18 13.40 -2.52
C SER A 433 11.00 14.66 -2.81
N ASN A 434 12.31 14.52 -3.01
CA ASN A 434 13.16 15.66 -3.37
C ASN A 434 12.86 16.22 -4.75
N LEU A 435 12.35 15.41 -5.69
CA LEU A 435 11.90 15.92 -7.00
C LEU A 435 10.71 16.87 -6.85
N ILE A 436 9.84 16.63 -5.88
CA ILE A 436 8.72 17.52 -5.56
C ILE A 436 9.24 18.74 -4.79
N ARG A 437 10.15 18.52 -3.81
CA ARG A 437 10.74 19.58 -2.97
C ARG A 437 11.63 20.51 -3.78
N ASP A 438 12.32 19.98 -4.79
CA ASP A 438 13.27 20.73 -5.58
C ASP A 438 12.54 21.80 -6.42
N LYS A 439 12.76 23.08 -6.12
CA LYS A 439 12.13 24.25 -6.73
C LYS A 439 12.44 24.41 -8.24
N LYS A 440 13.09 23.42 -8.87
CA LYS A 440 13.33 23.39 -10.31
C LYS A 440 12.05 23.32 -11.16
N GLN A 441 10.89 23.14 -10.51
CA GLN A 441 9.59 23.17 -11.18
C GLN A 441 8.67 24.23 -10.57
N PRO A 442 8.97 25.53 -10.69
CA PRO A 442 8.16 26.59 -10.14
C PRO A 442 6.73 26.54 -10.69
N GLY A 443 5.75 26.71 -9.80
CA GLY A 443 4.34 26.78 -10.14
C GLY A 443 3.60 25.42 -10.22
N LYS A 444 4.29 24.28 -10.04
CA LYS A 444 3.62 22.98 -10.06
C LYS A 444 3.07 22.54 -8.69
N PHE A 445 3.77 22.86 -7.62
CA PHE A 445 3.43 22.43 -6.26
C PHE A 445 3.30 23.65 -5.34
N THR A 446 2.17 24.30 -5.36
CA THR A 446 1.97 25.59 -4.68
C THR A 446 1.63 25.43 -3.20
N LYS A 447 1.01 24.32 -2.81
CA LYS A 447 0.53 24.06 -1.44
C LYS A 447 1.06 22.75 -0.86
N VAL A 448 2.36 22.49 -1.02
CA VAL A 448 2.99 21.27 -0.52
C VAL A 448 3.84 21.58 0.71
N GLU A 449 3.66 20.80 1.76
CA GLU A 449 4.49 20.83 2.96
C GLU A 449 5.18 19.47 3.15
N PHE A 450 6.44 19.54 3.55
CA PHE A 450 7.24 18.35 3.83
C PHE A 450 7.53 18.25 5.32
N THR A 451 7.29 17.09 5.88
CA THR A 451 7.69 16.74 7.24
C THR A 451 8.59 15.52 7.17
N GLU A 452 9.82 15.66 7.67
CA GLU A 452 10.75 14.55 7.79
C GLU A 452 10.52 13.85 9.13
N LEU A 453 10.35 12.53 9.06
CA LEU A 453 10.12 11.67 10.20
C LEU A 453 11.22 10.61 10.26
N GLU A 454 11.65 10.24 11.43
CA GLU A 454 12.59 9.14 11.62
C GLU A 454 11.96 7.78 11.37
N GLY A 455 12.79 6.80 11.06
CA GLY A 455 12.40 5.40 10.89
C GLY A 455 12.74 4.81 9.54
N LEU A 456 12.22 3.62 9.27
CA LEU A 456 12.32 2.96 7.97
C LEU A 456 11.22 3.43 7.03
N HIS A 457 11.11 2.74 5.90
CA HIS A 457 10.15 2.99 4.84
C HIS A 457 8.77 3.43 5.35
N CYS A 458 8.31 4.60 4.92
CA CYS A 458 7.08 5.25 5.36
C CYS A 458 6.96 5.33 6.89
N ALA A 459 8.05 5.66 7.58
CA ALA A 459 8.13 5.59 9.02
C ALA A 459 7.07 6.44 9.67
N LEU A 460 6.25 5.75 10.36
CA LEU A 460 5.35 6.28 11.35
C LEU A 460 5.33 5.26 12.48
N ALA A 461 4.54 5.45 13.45
CA ALA A 461 4.33 4.52 14.53
C ALA A 461 5.62 4.27 15.31
N PRO A 462 5.75 3.39 16.14
CA PRO A 462 6.09 3.51 17.54
C PRO A 462 7.36 4.30 17.87
N GLU A 463 8.01 4.90 16.89
CA GLU A 463 9.10 5.86 17.10
C GLU A 463 8.57 7.20 17.61
N TYR A 464 7.25 7.41 17.53
CA TYR A 464 6.61 8.63 17.99
C TYR A 464 5.52 8.34 19.03
N GLN A 465 5.27 9.31 19.88
CA GLN A 465 4.20 9.27 20.85
C GLN A 465 2.84 9.30 20.12
N TRP A 466 1.93 8.44 20.53
CA TRP A 466 0.66 8.28 19.83
C TRP A 466 -0.14 9.58 19.65
N PRO A 467 -0.30 10.42 20.70
CA PRO A 467 -0.99 11.69 20.54
C PRO A 467 -0.38 12.61 19.48
N PHE A 468 0.96 12.55 19.30
CA PHE A 468 1.63 13.30 18.24
C PHE A 468 1.20 12.81 16.85
N LEU A 469 1.13 11.51 16.63
CA LEU A 469 0.70 10.96 15.34
C LEU A 469 -0.75 11.32 15.02
N VAL A 470 -1.62 11.31 16.02
CA VAL A 470 -3.02 11.75 15.90
C VAL A 470 -3.08 13.24 15.52
N GLU A 471 -2.34 14.08 16.23
CA GLU A 471 -2.35 15.54 15.96
C GLU A 471 -1.70 15.88 14.61
N LEU A 472 -0.63 15.16 14.23
CA LEU A 472 0.02 15.31 12.92
C LEU A 472 -0.98 15.05 11.78
N THR A 473 -1.67 13.91 11.83
CA THR A 473 -2.69 13.51 10.85
C THR A 473 -3.87 14.51 10.84
N LYS A 474 -4.33 14.92 12.01
CA LYS A 474 -5.40 15.91 12.14
C LYS A 474 -5.03 17.23 11.48
N ARG A 475 -3.82 17.73 11.69
CA ARG A 475 -3.34 18.98 11.08
C ARG A 475 -3.18 18.86 9.56
N GLY A 476 -2.70 17.71 9.08
CA GLY A 476 -2.62 17.44 7.64
C GLY A 476 -3.97 17.58 6.96
N PHE A 477 -5.03 17.03 7.56
CA PHE A 477 -6.39 17.15 7.04
C PHE A 477 -7.00 18.55 7.24
N ALA A 478 -6.66 19.28 8.31
CA ALA A 478 -7.20 20.60 8.59
C ALA A 478 -6.61 21.74 7.74
N ARG A 479 -5.61 21.48 6.90
CA ARG A 479 -4.96 22.49 6.04
C ARG A 479 -5.95 23.07 5.02
N LYS A 480 -5.84 24.36 4.77
CA LYS A 480 -6.69 25.12 3.86
C LYS A 480 -5.94 25.66 2.65
#